data_93e962ffcb3ae0db1ae7988d7360a512
#
_entry.id   93e962ffcb3ae0db1ae7988d7360a512
#
_cell.length_a   1.000
_cell.length_b   1.000
_cell.length_c   1.000
_cell.angle_alpha   90.00
_cell.angle_beta   90.00
_cell.angle_gamma   90.00
#
_symmetry.space_group_name_H-M   'P 1'
#
loop_
_entity.id
_entity.type
_entity.pdbx_description
1 polymer ?
#
loop_
_entity_poly.entity_id
_entity_poly.type
_entity_poly.pdbx_seq_one_letter_code
_entity_poly.pdbx_strand_id
1 'polypeptide(L)'
;MKKMKTAYFFGIMILLMAIGCEQKTDQTETKTDVNNVLDDWHEAAAAADFDRYFNQFASDSAIFMGTDATERWTVPEFKAYAKPHFDKGNAWNFTPVQRNVYISETGQTAWFDEVLGTPNLGPARGTGVLTRQDTTWKIAHYNLSIPIPNAIADTVVQQVEQALNDSTSTK
;
A
#
# COMPACT_ATOMS: atom_id res chain seq x y z
N MET A 1 8.21 -12.64 68.55
CA MET A 1 8.57 -11.70 67.42
C MET A 1 8.86 -12.47 66.11
N LYS A 2 7.87 -13.19 65.51
CA LYS A 2 8.12 -14.02 64.31
C LYS A 2 6.92 -14.12 63.32
N LYS A 3 5.99 -13.15 63.34
CA LYS A 3 4.79 -13.18 62.48
C LYS A 3 4.61 -12.02 61.53
N MET A 4 5.60 -11.14 61.35
CA MET A 4 5.46 -9.93 60.53
C MET A 4 6.22 -9.96 59.20
N LYS A 5 7.00 -11.01 58.92
CA LYS A 5 7.81 -11.07 57.65
C LYS A 5 7.11 -11.79 56.48
N THR A 6 6.02 -12.52 56.75
CA THR A 6 5.34 -13.31 55.70
C THR A 6 4.27 -12.51 54.93
N ALA A 7 3.76 -11.42 55.48
CA ALA A 7 2.72 -10.61 54.87
C ALA A 7 3.26 -9.70 53.72
N TYR A 8 4.53 -9.31 53.79
CA TYR A 8 5.13 -8.45 52.74
C TYR A 8 5.51 -9.20 51.45
N PHE A 9 5.71 -10.51 51.52
CA PHE A 9 6.07 -11.31 50.35
C PHE A 9 4.86 -11.64 49.47
N PHE A 10 3.66 -11.68 50.00
CA PHE A 10 2.42 -11.93 49.26
C PHE A 10 1.89 -10.66 48.58
N GLY A 11 2.21 -9.46 49.05
CA GLY A 11 1.81 -8.20 48.50
C GLY A 11 2.61 -7.83 47.21
N ILE A 12 3.86 -8.27 47.08
CA ILE A 12 4.73 -7.96 45.92
C ILE A 12 4.41 -8.90 44.76
N MET A 13 3.91 -10.10 44.98
CA MET A 13 3.58 -11.05 43.91
C MET A 13 2.28 -10.71 43.16
N ILE A 14 1.38 -9.93 43.79
CA ILE A 14 0.11 -9.50 43.15
C ILE A 14 0.32 -8.27 42.23
N LEU A 15 1.38 -7.49 42.46
CA LEU A 15 1.65 -6.26 41.65
C LEU A 15 2.33 -6.53 40.31
N LEU A 16 2.82 -7.76 40.07
CA LEU A 16 3.50 -8.14 38.82
C LEU A 16 2.59 -8.74 37.74
N MET A 17 1.29 -8.91 38.00
CA MET A 17 0.32 -9.44 37.04
C MET A 17 -0.49 -8.38 36.26
N ALA A 18 -0.19 -7.10 36.43
CA ALA A 18 -0.94 -6.02 35.81
C ALA A 18 -0.27 -5.43 34.56
N ILE A 19 0.81 -6.04 34.02
CA ILE A 19 1.49 -5.54 32.80
C ILE A 19 1.34 -6.62 31.74
N GLY A 20 0.19 -6.71 31.16
CA GLY A 20 -0.10 -7.69 30.10
C GLY A 20 -1.43 -7.47 29.40
N CYS A 21 -1.95 -6.24 29.38
CA CYS A 21 -2.97 -5.84 28.41
C CYS A 21 -2.25 -5.25 27.19
N GLU A 22 -1.63 -6.10 26.41
CA GLU A 22 -1.36 -5.77 25.01
C GLU A 22 -2.74 -5.52 24.38
N GLN A 23 -3.02 -4.25 24.13
CA GLN A 23 -4.26 -3.82 23.50
C GLN A 23 -4.26 -4.45 22.11
N LYS A 24 -4.98 -5.55 21.96
CA LYS A 24 -5.27 -6.15 20.65
C LYS A 24 -6.04 -5.08 19.90
N THR A 25 -5.34 -4.24 19.15
CA THR A 25 -5.95 -3.26 18.23
C THR A 25 -7.00 -4.02 17.45
N ASP A 26 -8.25 -3.55 17.46
CA ASP A 26 -9.30 -4.23 16.72
C ASP A 26 -8.89 -4.25 15.23
N GLN A 27 -8.63 -5.45 14.74
CA GLN A 27 -8.19 -5.62 13.34
C GLN A 27 -9.22 -5.08 12.35
N THR A 28 -10.48 -4.99 12.73
CA THR A 28 -11.56 -4.45 11.92
C THR A 28 -11.40 -2.94 11.77
N GLU A 29 -11.15 -2.22 12.87
CA GLU A 29 -10.89 -0.79 12.85
C GLU A 29 -9.62 -0.48 12.05
N THR A 30 -8.55 -1.21 12.29
CA THR A 30 -7.29 -1.07 11.55
C THR A 30 -7.45 -1.27 10.03
N LYS A 31 -8.24 -2.26 9.60
CA LYS A 31 -8.53 -2.48 8.18
C LYS A 31 -9.35 -1.33 7.59
N THR A 32 -10.26 -0.76 8.35
CA THR A 32 -11.04 0.41 7.94
C THR A 32 -10.12 1.61 7.71
N ASP A 33 -9.17 1.86 8.61
CA ASP A 33 -8.20 2.95 8.45
C ASP A 33 -7.33 2.78 7.20
N VAL A 34 -6.85 1.57 6.93
CA VAL A 34 -6.10 1.28 5.71
C VAL A 34 -6.94 1.51 4.45
N ASN A 35 -8.20 1.05 4.45
CA ASN A 35 -9.11 1.29 3.33
C ASN A 35 -9.35 2.79 3.10
N ASN A 36 -9.57 3.56 4.16
CA ASN A 36 -9.76 5.02 4.07
C ASN A 36 -8.56 5.73 3.43
N VAL A 37 -7.32 5.33 3.80
CA VAL A 37 -6.10 5.87 3.19
C VAL A 37 -6.02 5.55 1.70
N LEU A 38 -6.33 4.32 1.31
CA LEU A 38 -6.29 3.90 -0.10
C LEU A 38 -7.40 4.55 -0.93
N ASP A 39 -8.59 4.73 -0.36
CA ASP A 39 -9.70 5.43 -1.01
C ASP A 39 -9.36 6.91 -1.22
N ASP A 40 -8.83 7.58 -0.18
CA ASP A 40 -8.36 8.96 -0.25
C ASP A 40 -7.26 9.15 -1.30
N TRP A 41 -6.36 8.18 -1.41
CA TRP A 41 -5.28 8.17 -2.39
C TRP A 41 -5.79 8.08 -3.83
N HIS A 42 -6.73 7.18 -4.12
CA HIS A 42 -7.36 7.08 -5.44
C HIS A 42 -8.21 8.32 -5.78
N GLU A 43 -8.93 8.86 -4.82
CA GLU A 43 -9.69 10.10 -5.00
C GLU A 43 -8.79 11.30 -5.29
N ALA A 44 -7.64 11.41 -4.61
CA ALA A 44 -6.66 12.46 -4.86
C ALA A 44 -6.11 12.40 -6.29
N ALA A 45 -5.85 11.19 -6.82
CA ALA A 45 -5.46 11.01 -8.21
C ALA A 45 -6.57 11.43 -9.19
N ALA A 46 -7.81 10.99 -8.95
CA ALA A 46 -8.96 11.33 -9.78
C ALA A 46 -9.25 12.85 -9.79
N ALA A 47 -8.98 13.52 -8.67
CA ALA A 47 -9.10 14.98 -8.53
C ALA A 47 -7.87 15.76 -9.03
N ALA A 48 -6.81 15.07 -9.46
CA ALA A 48 -5.50 15.65 -9.78
C ALA A 48 -4.92 16.51 -8.64
N ASP A 49 -5.19 16.12 -7.39
CA ASP A 49 -4.63 16.74 -6.18
C ASP A 49 -3.25 16.15 -5.88
N PHE A 50 -2.23 16.80 -6.40
CA PHE A 50 -0.85 16.32 -6.34
C PHE A 50 -0.34 16.16 -4.90
N ASP A 51 -0.56 17.16 -4.05
CA ASP A 51 -0.03 17.14 -2.69
C ASP A 51 -0.76 16.11 -1.83
N ARG A 52 -2.09 16.02 -1.91
CA ARG A 52 -2.90 15.02 -1.23
C ARG A 52 -2.47 13.61 -1.64
N TYR A 53 -2.25 13.37 -2.93
CA TYR A 53 -1.81 12.09 -3.48
C TYR A 53 -0.45 11.66 -2.93
N PHE A 54 0.56 12.52 -3.04
CA PHE A 54 1.92 12.21 -2.62
C PHE A 54 2.14 12.21 -1.11
N ASN A 55 1.28 12.89 -0.35
CA ASN A 55 1.28 12.82 1.11
C ASN A 55 0.88 11.46 1.68
N GLN A 56 0.30 10.56 0.87
CA GLN A 56 -0.03 9.20 1.31
C GLN A 56 1.18 8.26 1.31
N PHE A 57 2.30 8.62 0.71
CA PHE A 57 3.51 7.79 0.73
C PHE A 57 4.28 7.91 2.05
N ALA A 58 4.88 6.77 2.46
CA ALA A 58 5.57 6.65 3.75
C ALA A 58 6.86 7.45 3.83
N SER A 59 7.58 7.60 2.72
CA SER A 59 8.87 8.31 2.63
C SER A 59 9.28 8.48 1.18
N ASP A 60 10.35 9.21 0.96
CA ASP A 60 10.98 9.35 -0.36
C ASP A 60 11.51 8.02 -0.92
N SER A 61 11.81 7.04 -0.07
CA SER A 61 12.24 5.71 -0.47
C SER A 61 11.10 4.73 -0.75
N ALA A 62 9.86 5.12 -0.57
CA ALA A 62 8.71 4.31 -0.97
C ALA A 62 8.72 4.09 -2.49
N ILE A 63 8.21 2.95 -2.92
CA ILE A 63 8.29 2.52 -4.32
C ILE A 63 6.90 2.52 -4.95
N PHE A 64 6.81 3.11 -6.12
CA PHE A 64 5.68 2.95 -7.03
C PHE A 64 6.15 2.19 -8.28
N MET A 65 5.40 1.18 -8.66
CA MET A 65 5.60 0.43 -9.90
C MET A 65 4.36 0.57 -10.78
N GLY A 66 4.56 1.10 -11.98
CA GLY A 66 3.52 1.20 -13.00
C GLY A 66 3.37 -0.07 -13.83
N THR A 67 2.70 0.04 -14.96
CA THR A 67 2.37 -1.13 -15.82
C THR A 67 3.48 -1.50 -16.79
N ASP A 68 4.44 -0.61 -17.06
CA ASP A 68 5.60 -0.87 -17.93
C ASP A 68 6.79 -1.36 -17.09
N ALA A 69 7.60 -2.24 -17.67
CA ALA A 69 8.77 -2.83 -16.99
C ALA A 69 9.83 -1.78 -16.55
N THR A 70 9.85 -0.60 -17.16
CA THR A 70 10.74 0.50 -16.80
C THR A 70 10.16 1.43 -15.74
N GLU A 71 8.90 1.27 -15.40
CA GLU A 71 8.15 2.11 -14.48
C GLU A 71 8.31 1.64 -13.02
N ARG A 72 9.51 1.76 -12.51
CA ARG A 72 9.83 1.55 -11.09
C ARG A 72 10.52 2.79 -10.55
N TRP A 73 9.81 3.52 -9.69
CA TRP A 73 10.24 4.81 -9.18
C TRP A 73 10.27 4.86 -7.66
N THR A 74 11.22 5.59 -7.13
CA THR A 74 11.14 6.21 -5.80
C THR A 74 10.13 7.36 -5.83
N VAL A 75 9.67 7.83 -4.68
CA VAL A 75 8.69 8.94 -4.62
C VAL A 75 9.19 10.21 -5.32
N PRO A 76 10.45 10.68 -5.19
CA PRO A 76 10.94 11.83 -5.95
C PRO A 76 10.90 11.65 -7.47
N GLU A 77 11.29 10.47 -7.96
CA GLU A 77 11.23 10.14 -9.39
C GLU A 77 9.79 10.08 -9.88
N PHE A 78 8.88 9.46 -9.09
CA PHE A 78 7.48 9.39 -9.42
C PHE A 78 6.80 10.76 -9.40
N LYS A 79 7.15 11.65 -8.46
CA LYS A 79 6.71 13.05 -8.46
C LYS A 79 7.09 13.77 -9.75
N ALA A 80 8.33 13.59 -10.20
CA ALA A 80 8.80 14.21 -11.44
C ALA A 80 8.03 13.72 -12.68
N TYR A 81 7.77 12.42 -12.75
CA TYR A 81 6.95 11.82 -13.81
C TYR A 81 5.48 12.28 -13.76
N ALA A 82 4.88 12.27 -12.58
CA ALA A 82 3.46 12.55 -12.39
C ALA A 82 3.09 14.03 -12.53
N LYS A 83 3.99 14.95 -12.12
CA LYS A 83 3.71 16.39 -12.05
C LYS A 83 3.04 16.97 -13.30
N PRO A 84 3.54 16.70 -14.53
CA PRO A 84 2.91 17.23 -15.75
C PRO A 84 1.48 16.75 -15.99
N HIS A 85 1.13 15.55 -15.49
CA HIS A 85 -0.21 14.99 -15.62
C HIS A 85 -1.17 15.66 -14.63
N PHE A 86 -0.76 15.80 -13.38
CA PHE A 86 -1.53 16.48 -12.34
C PHE A 86 -1.75 17.96 -12.68
N ASP A 87 -0.74 18.68 -13.17
CA ASP A 87 -0.85 20.09 -13.55
C ASP A 87 -1.84 20.34 -14.69
N LYS A 88 -2.07 19.34 -15.54
CA LYS A 88 -3.08 19.40 -16.60
C LYS A 88 -4.48 19.00 -16.14
N GLY A 89 -4.65 18.65 -14.86
CA GLY A 89 -5.90 18.10 -14.34
C GLY A 89 -6.27 16.75 -14.95
N ASN A 90 -5.31 15.99 -15.44
CA ASN A 90 -5.51 14.73 -16.15
C ASN A 90 -4.59 13.64 -15.59
N ALA A 91 -4.69 13.39 -14.29
CA ALA A 91 -4.05 12.24 -13.65
C ALA A 91 -4.86 10.96 -13.92
N TRP A 92 -4.54 9.90 -13.24
CA TRP A 92 -5.23 8.61 -13.40
C TRP A 92 -6.49 8.51 -12.54
N ASN A 93 -7.44 7.74 -13.04
CA ASN A 93 -8.70 7.50 -12.36
C ASN A 93 -8.91 5.99 -12.22
N PHE A 94 -8.75 5.48 -11.02
CA PHE A 94 -8.97 4.09 -10.64
C PHE A 94 -10.14 3.99 -9.68
N THR A 95 -11.05 3.06 -9.95
CA THR A 95 -12.18 2.77 -9.06
C THR A 95 -11.98 1.39 -8.46
N PRO A 96 -11.77 1.26 -7.15
CA PRO A 96 -11.71 -0.04 -6.49
C PRO A 96 -13.04 -0.78 -6.66
N VAL A 97 -12.97 -1.98 -7.28
CA VAL A 97 -14.14 -2.88 -7.45
C VAL A 97 -14.18 -3.88 -6.30
N GLN A 98 -13.01 -4.34 -5.88
CA GLN A 98 -12.82 -5.24 -4.76
C GLN A 98 -11.46 -4.97 -4.15
N ARG A 99 -11.36 -4.97 -2.81
CA ARG A 99 -10.09 -4.88 -2.09
C ARG A 99 -10.07 -5.82 -0.91
N ASN A 100 -8.94 -6.49 -0.71
CA ASN A 100 -8.66 -7.31 0.45
C ASN A 100 -7.48 -6.69 1.21
N VAL A 101 -7.65 -6.46 2.51
CA VAL A 101 -6.62 -5.88 3.39
C VAL A 101 -6.24 -6.90 4.45
N TYR A 102 -4.95 -7.06 4.65
CA TYR A 102 -4.33 -7.94 5.61
C TYR A 102 -3.44 -7.14 6.56
N ILE A 103 -3.44 -7.47 7.84
CA ILE A 103 -2.66 -6.77 8.87
C ILE A 103 -1.67 -7.76 9.48
N SER A 104 -0.41 -7.33 9.66
CA SER A 104 0.60 -8.11 10.35
C SER A 104 0.23 -8.34 11.82
N GLU A 105 0.78 -9.38 12.43
CA GLU A 105 0.57 -9.69 13.85
C GLU A 105 0.95 -8.52 14.78
N THR A 106 1.96 -7.75 14.39
CA THR A 106 2.41 -6.57 15.16
C THR A 106 1.52 -5.35 14.97
N GLY A 107 0.59 -5.36 14.00
CA GLY A 107 -0.24 -4.21 13.67
C GLY A 107 0.53 -3.02 13.06
N GLN A 108 1.80 -3.21 12.64
CA GLN A 108 2.64 -2.13 12.10
C GLN A 108 2.76 -2.14 10.58
N THR A 109 2.33 -3.23 9.94
CA THR A 109 2.39 -3.40 8.48
C THR A 109 1.05 -3.93 8.00
N ALA A 110 0.57 -3.38 6.90
CA ALA A 110 -0.57 -3.89 6.15
C ALA A 110 -0.13 -4.19 4.72
N TRP A 111 -0.75 -5.18 4.10
CA TRP A 111 -0.66 -5.40 2.66
C TRP A 111 -2.05 -5.60 2.10
N PHE A 112 -2.18 -5.33 0.82
CA PHE A 112 -3.47 -5.43 0.15
C PHE A 112 -3.32 -5.88 -1.30
N ASP A 113 -4.41 -6.39 -1.82
CA ASP A 113 -4.67 -6.56 -3.24
C ASP A 113 -6.02 -5.93 -3.59
N GLU A 114 -6.11 -5.36 -4.79
CA GLU A 114 -7.35 -4.75 -5.27
C GLU A 114 -7.56 -5.00 -6.76
N VAL A 115 -8.82 -5.17 -7.13
CA VAL A 115 -9.27 -5.14 -8.52
C VAL A 115 -9.74 -3.73 -8.81
N LEU A 116 -9.22 -3.14 -9.87
CA LEU A 116 -9.48 -1.76 -10.26
C LEU A 116 -10.22 -1.70 -11.59
N GLY A 117 -11.31 -0.95 -11.61
CA GLY A 117 -11.92 -0.45 -12.83
C GLY A 117 -11.17 0.79 -13.32
N THR A 118 -10.92 0.88 -14.61
CA THR A 118 -10.25 2.02 -15.24
C THR A 118 -10.93 2.40 -16.54
N PRO A 119 -10.92 3.67 -16.95
CA PRO A 119 -11.51 4.09 -18.22
C PRO A 119 -10.76 3.55 -19.45
N ASN A 120 -9.43 3.32 -19.34
CA ASN A 120 -8.55 3.17 -20.50
C ASN A 120 -7.73 1.88 -20.52
N LEU A 121 -7.53 1.21 -19.34
CA LEU A 121 -6.66 0.04 -19.23
C LEU A 121 -7.42 -1.29 -19.15
N GLY A 122 -8.78 -1.23 -19.13
CA GLY A 122 -9.58 -2.39 -18.79
C GLY A 122 -9.41 -2.78 -17.32
N PRO A 123 -9.64 -4.04 -16.95
CA PRO A 123 -9.40 -4.49 -15.57
C PRO A 123 -7.93 -4.38 -15.21
N ALA A 124 -7.65 -3.68 -14.12
CA ALA A 124 -6.30 -3.58 -13.56
C ALA A 124 -6.25 -4.19 -12.15
N ARG A 125 -5.06 -4.42 -11.65
CA ARG A 125 -4.80 -4.92 -10.30
C ARG A 125 -3.79 -4.05 -9.62
N GLY A 126 -4.15 -3.54 -8.42
CA GLY A 126 -3.23 -2.92 -7.49
C GLY A 126 -2.82 -3.89 -6.40
N THR A 127 -1.58 -3.86 -6.00
CA THR A 127 -1.09 -4.53 -4.79
C THR A 127 -0.11 -3.62 -4.08
N GLY A 128 -0.05 -3.70 -2.76
CA GLY A 128 0.86 -2.82 -2.05
C GLY A 128 1.04 -3.15 -0.58
N VAL A 129 1.93 -2.39 0.02
CA VAL A 129 2.28 -2.47 1.44
C VAL A 129 2.14 -1.08 2.05
N LEU A 130 1.49 -1.01 3.20
CA LEU A 130 1.46 0.18 4.05
C LEU A 130 2.21 -0.10 5.35
N THR A 131 2.80 0.94 5.89
CA THR A 131 3.41 0.95 7.22
C THR A 131 2.68 1.95 8.11
N ARG A 132 2.55 1.62 9.38
CA ARG A 132 1.98 2.52 10.38
C ARG A 132 3.04 3.50 10.84
N GLN A 133 2.74 4.79 10.77
CA GLN A 133 3.55 5.87 11.28
C GLN A 133 2.73 6.61 12.34
N ASP A 134 3.09 6.43 13.59
CA ASP A 134 2.30 6.87 14.75
C ASP A 134 0.86 6.35 14.71
N THR A 135 -0.10 7.22 14.38
CA THR A 135 -1.52 6.89 14.29
C THR A 135 -2.01 6.76 12.84
N THR A 136 -1.16 6.99 11.83
CA THR A 136 -1.56 7.03 10.42
C THR A 136 -0.93 5.89 9.63
N TRP A 137 -1.61 5.45 8.58
CA TRP A 137 -1.08 4.49 7.61
C TRP A 137 -0.52 5.22 6.41
N LYS A 138 0.62 4.74 5.89
CA LYS A 138 1.32 5.33 4.74
C LYS A 138 1.77 4.26 3.77
N ILE A 139 1.69 4.52 2.48
CA ILE A 139 2.04 3.60 1.40
C ILE A 139 3.57 3.50 1.31
N ALA A 140 4.12 2.32 1.57
CA ALA A 140 5.54 2.03 1.44
C ALA A 140 5.89 1.41 0.08
N HIS A 141 4.97 0.69 -0.51
CA HIS A 141 5.13 0.06 -1.82
C HIS A 141 3.77 -0.07 -2.51
N TYR A 142 3.74 0.21 -3.81
CA TYR A 142 2.59 -0.06 -4.67
C TYR A 142 3.03 -0.64 -6.01
N ASN A 143 2.27 -1.58 -6.52
CA ASN A 143 2.45 -2.13 -7.87
C ASN A 143 1.11 -2.20 -8.59
N LEU A 144 1.06 -1.53 -9.75
CA LEU A 144 -0.05 -1.60 -10.68
C LEU A 144 0.25 -2.62 -11.78
N SER A 145 -0.70 -3.45 -12.14
CA SER A 145 -0.55 -4.43 -13.22
C SER A 145 -1.84 -4.57 -14.02
N ILE A 146 -1.69 -5.00 -15.28
CA ILE A 146 -2.81 -5.38 -16.14
C ILE A 146 -2.84 -6.89 -16.18
N PRO A 147 -3.86 -7.56 -15.58
CA PRO A 147 -3.98 -9.01 -15.62
C PRO A 147 -4.26 -9.49 -17.07
N ILE A 148 -3.41 -10.38 -17.56
CA ILE A 148 -3.56 -10.97 -18.89
C ILE A 148 -4.38 -12.26 -18.77
N PRO A 149 -5.52 -12.39 -19.49
CA PRO A 149 -6.26 -13.65 -19.53
C PRO A 149 -5.39 -14.80 -20.08
N ASN A 150 -5.42 -15.97 -19.44
CA ASN A 150 -4.62 -17.14 -19.85
C ASN A 150 -4.86 -17.54 -21.32
N ALA A 151 -6.08 -17.32 -21.84
CA ALA A 151 -6.44 -17.66 -23.20
C ALA A 151 -5.65 -16.90 -24.29
N ILE A 152 -5.05 -15.75 -23.94
CA ILE A 152 -4.26 -14.92 -24.87
C ILE A 152 -2.81 -14.72 -24.42
N ALA A 153 -2.38 -15.40 -23.34
CA ALA A 153 -1.08 -15.19 -22.73
C ALA A 153 0.07 -15.41 -23.72
N ASP A 154 0.04 -16.49 -24.50
CA ASP A 154 1.07 -16.81 -25.50
C ASP A 154 1.18 -15.71 -26.58
N THR A 155 0.05 -15.15 -27.03
CA THR A 155 0.03 -14.05 -28.01
C THR A 155 0.66 -12.78 -27.43
N VAL A 156 0.34 -12.46 -26.16
CA VAL A 156 0.90 -11.28 -25.49
C VAL A 156 2.40 -11.46 -25.26
N VAL A 157 2.87 -12.64 -24.86
CA VAL A 157 4.30 -12.95 -24.73
C VAL A 157 5.04 -12.70 -26.05
N GLN A 158 4.54 -13.20 -27.16
CA GLN A 158 5.15 -12.96 -28.49
C GLN A 158 5.21 -11.48 -28.86
N GLN A 159 4.15 -10.71 -28.57
CA GLN A 159 4.14 -9.26 -28.83
C GLN A 159 5.14 -8.51 -27.96
N VAL A 160 5.27 -8.88 -26.68
CA VAL A 160 6.27 -8.30 -25.77
C VAL A 160 7.68 -8.60 -26.24
N GLU A 161 7.99 -9.84 -26.63
CA GLU A 161 9.31 -10.23 -27.16
C GLU A 161 9.64 -9.44 -28.44
N GLN A 162 8.68 -9.28 -29.35
CA GLN A 162 8.87 -8.48 -30.55
C GLN A 162 9.15 -7.00 -30.21
N ALA A 163 8.37 -6.38 -29.34
CA ALA A 163 8.56 -4.98 -28.94
C ALA A 163 9.93 -4.75 -28.28
N LEU A 164 10.40 -5.69 -27.45
CA LEU A 164 11.72 -5.62 -26.81
C LEU A 164 12.87 -5.73 -27.85
N ASN A 165 12.73 -6.62 -28.84
CA ASN A 165 13.73 -6.80 -29.88
C ASN A 165 13.81 -5.57 -30.81
N ASP A 166 12.68 -4.98 -31.17
CA ASP A 166 12.62 -3.77 -32.01
C ASP A 166 13.26 -2.55 -31.28
N SER A 167 13.06 -2.44 -29.95
CA SER A 167 13.66 -1.36 -29.15
C SER A 167 15.19 -1.47 -29.00
N THR A 168 15.75 -2.68 -29.12
CA THR A 168 17.20 -2.92 -29.06
C THR A 168 17.90 -2.71 -30.40
N SER A 169 17.18 -2.84 -31.52
CA SER A 169 17.71 -2.64 -32.88
C SER A 169 17.78 -1.18 -33.31
N THR A 170 17.19 -0.25 -32.56
CA THR A 170 17.13 1.20 -32.90
C THR A 170 18.15 2.04 -32.11
N LYS A 171 19.02 1.41 -31.30
CA LYS A 171 20.14 2.04 -30.60
C LYS A 171 21.46 1.73 -31.28
#